data_d2b572a014ca221a28e1e49c3cd5ea2b
#
_entry.id   d2b572a014ca221a28e1e49c3cd5ea2b
#
_cell.length_a   1.000
_cell.length_b   1.000
_cell.length_c   1.000
_cell.angle_alpha   90.00
_cell.angle_beta   90.00
_cell.angle_gamma   90.00
#
_symmetry.space_group_name_H-M   'P 1'
#
loop_
_entity.id
_entity.type
_entity.pdbx_description
1 polymer ?
#
loop_
_entity_poly.entity_id
_entity_poly.type
_entity_poly.pdbx_seq_one_letter_code
_entity_poly.pdbx_strand_id
1 'polypeptide(L)'
;TQGVSSAASDVYKRQNNSCIRRDIFEKYPYEDVNFAEDQIWARKMIELGFKKVYCPYAPVYHSHNFKLRTYFKRYYDEQKGLYEVHQYMIAQKWTQLPGMLYRQVRGDCVYIRQQPLSKKEKIHWAFYSLFRNFDRFVGGYLGGKYHLYSKRKQQFLDRHISQQYDQRHA
;
A
#
# COMPACT_ATOMS: atom_id res chain seq x y z
N THR A 1 5.98 -29.13 -10.91
CA THR A 1 6.48 -27.91 -11.54
C THR A 1 5.94 -26.72 -10.78
N GLN A 2 6.76 -26.12 -9.93
CA GLN A 2 6.40 -24.88 -9.22
C GLN A 2 6.25 -23.77 -10.25
N GLY A 3 5.05 -23.20 -10.31
CA GLY A 3 4.77 -22.11 -11.23
C GLY A 3 5.70 -20.92 -10.97
N VAL A 4 6.46 -20.57 -11.98
CA VAL A 4 7.21 -19.32 -11.98
C VAL A 4 6.20 -18.19 -12.01
N SER A 5 6.26 -17.31 -11.02
CA SER A 5 5.42 -16.13 -10.91
C SER A 5 5.51 -15.27 -12.18
N SER A 6 4.39 -14.74 -12.66
CA SER A 6 4.39 -13.80 -13.78
C SER A 6 5.23 -12.55 -13.45
N ALA A 7 5.82 -11.91 -14.45
CA ALA A 7 6.70 -10.75 -14.29
C ALA A 7 6.11 -9.64 -13.39
N ALA A 8 4.78 -9.48 -13.37
CA ALA A 8 4.11 -8.52 -12.49
C ALA A 8 4.14 -8.90 -11.01
N SER A 9 4.18 -10.20 -10.66
CA SER A 9 4.29 -10.66 -9.29
C SER A 9 5.74 -10.71 -8.79
N ASP A 10 6.70 -10.62 -9.69
CA ASP A 10 8.12 -10.62 -9.34
C ASP A 10 8.57 -9.28 -8.75
N VAL A 11 7.84 -8.22 -8.99
CA VAL A 11 8.15 -6.87 -8.50
C VAL A 11 7.64 -6.63 -7.07
N TYR A 12 6.49 -7.22 -6.70
CA TYR A 12 5.89 -6.98 -5.39
C TYR A 12 6.19 -8.09 -4.39
N LYS A 13 6.95 -7.76 -3.36
CA LYS A 13 7.11 -8.58 -2.15
C LYS A 13 6.30 -7.96 -1.02
N ARG A 14 5.59 -8.81 -0.26
CA ARG A 14 4.93 -8.39 0.98
C ARG A 14 5.63 -9.04 2.16
N GLN A 15 6.16 -8.22 3.05
CA GLN A 15 6.97 -8.63 4.20
C GLN A 15 6.22 -9.57 5.15
N ASN A 16 4.93 -9.33 5.34
CA ASN A 16 4.07 -10.07 6.25
C ASN A 16 3.80 -11.53 5.87
N ASN A 17 4.17 -11.96 4.67
CA ASN A 17 4.05 -13.35 4.23
C ASN A 17 5.19 -13.70 3.27
N SER A 18 6.40 -13.68 3.78
CA SER A 18 7.58 -14.03 3.00
C SER A 18 8.67 -14.66 3.86
N CYS A 19 9.38 -15.63 3.28
CA CYS A 19 10.60 -16.19 3.84
C CYS A 19 11.79 -15.76 2.99
N ILE A 20 12.89 -15.47 3.66
CA ILE A 20 14.15 -15.07 3.04
C ILE A 20 15.22 -16.05 3.51
N ARG A 21 16.09 -16.46 2.62
CA ARG A 21 17.28 -17.23 2.98
C ARG A 21 18.19 -16.36 3.84
N ARG A 22 18.59 -16.90 4.99
CA ARG A 22 19.38 -16.16 5.98
C ARG A 22 20.74 -15.70 5.43
N ASP A 23 21.44 -16.57 4.71
CA ASP A 23 22.73 -16.26 4.10
C ASP A 23 22.66 -15.11 3.07
N ILE A 24 21.53 -15.02 2.33
CA ILE A 24 21.29 -13.93 1.38
C ILE A 24 21.00 -12.64 2.14
N PHE A 25 20.19 -12.70 3.21
CA PHE A 25 19.83 -11.52 3.98
C PHE A 25 21.03 -10.96 4.76
N GLU A 26 21.88 -11.81 5.32
CA GLU A 26 23.12 -11.39 6.00
C GLU A 26 24.10 -10.70 5.04
N LYS A 27 24.17 -11.15 3.78
CA LYS A 27 24.99 -10.54 2.75
C LYS A 27 24.40 -9.27 2.15
N TYR A 28 23.08 -9.21 2.05
CA TYR A 28 22.32 -8.11 1.46
C TYR A 28 21.17 -7.73 2.39
N PRO A 29 21.42 -7.01 3.48
CA PRO A 29 20.36 -6.56 4.40
C PRO A 29 19.43 -5.53 3.73
N TYR A 30 18.31 -5.26 4.38
CA TYR A 30 17.44 -4.14 3.97
C TYR A 30 18.18 -2.82 4.05
N GLU A 31 17.91 -1.96 3.08
CA GLU A 31 18.38 -0.58 3.10
C GLU A 31 17.52 0.25 4.05
N ASP A 32 18.13 1.22 4.74
CA ASP A 32 17.41 2.17 5.60
C ASP A 32 16.69 3.20 4.73
N VAL A 33 15.47 2.88 4.36
CA VAL A 33 14.60 3.72 3.53
C VAL A 33 13.29 4.01 4.26
N ASN A 34 12.63 5.08 3.84
CA ASN A 34 11.41 5.54 4.49
C ASN A 34 10.21 4.60 4.33
N PHE A 35 10.14 3.89 3.21
CA PHE A 35 9.02 3.02 2.86
C PHE A 35 9.41 2.01 1.78
N ALA A 36 8.71 0.85 1.77
CA ALA A 36 8.90 -0.21 0.77
C ALA A 36 10.31 -0.85 0.74
N GLU A 37 10.99 -0.89 1.90
CA GLU A 37 12.31 -1.52 2.07
C GLU A 37 12.33 -2.97 1.55
N ASP A 38 11.23 -3.69 1.76
CA ASP A 38 11.05 -5.07 1.30
C ASP A 38 10.92 -5.18 -0.23
N GLN A 39 10.32 -4.19 -0.87
CA GLN A 39 10.16 -4.16 -2.32
C GLN A 39 11.46 -3.76 -3.03
N ILE A 40 12.16 -2.77 -2.48
CA ILE A 40 13.49 -2.36 -2.96
C ILE A 40 14.46 -3.53 -2.87
N TRP A 41 14.49 -4.20 -1.73
CA TRP A 41 15.33 -5.37 -1.52
C TRP A 41 14.97 -6.51 -2.50
N ALA A 42 13.68 -6.82 -2.66
CA ALA A 42 13.24 -7.87 -3.58
C ALA A 42 13.65 -7.57 -5.03
N ARG A 43 13.53 -6.32 -5.47
CA ARG A 43 13.98 -5.88 -6.79
C ARG A 43 15.48 -6.07 -6.96
N LYS A 44 16.27 -5.62 -6.00
CA LYS A 44 17.73 -5.80 -5.98
C LYS A 44 18.13 -7.28 -6.06
N MET A 45 17.43 -8.16 -5.33
CA MET A 45 17.69 -9.60 -5.38
C MET A 45 17.39 -10.20 -6.75
N ILE A 46 16.31 -9.78 -7.40
CA ILE A 46 15.96 -10.21 -8.77
C ILE A 46 17.03 -9.73 -9.76
N GLU A 47 17.47 -8.49 -9.65
CA GLU A 47 18.55 -7.91 -10.50
C GLU A 47 19.88 -8.65 -10.32
N LEU A 48 20.16 -9.19 -9.12
CA LEU A 48 21.31 -10.05 -8.82
C LEU A 48 21.13 -11.52 -9.26
N GLY A 49 20.01 -11.86 -9.90
CA GLY A 49 19.74 -13.20 -10.45
C GLY A 49 19.11 -14.17 -9.44
N PHE A 50 18.75 -13.73 -8.23
CA PHE A 50 18.01 -14.58 -7.30
C PHE A 50 16.57 -14.75 -7.76
N LYS A 51 15.99 -15.92 -7.47
CA LYS A 51 14.60 -16.25 -7.83
C LYS A 51 13.66 -16.00 -6.66
N LYS A 52 12.54 -15.34 -6.95
CA LYS A 52 11.39 -15.22 -6.06
C LYS A 52 10.37 -16.31 -6.42
N VAL A 53 9.93 -17.06 -5.43
CA VAL A 53 8.96 -18.15 -5.61
C VAL A 53 7.68 -17.82 -4.86
N TYR A 54 6.54 -17.97 -5.52
CA TYR A 54 5.22 -17.87 -4.88
C TYR A 54 4.80 -19.25 -4.36
N CYS A 55 4.41 -19.31 -3.08
CA CYS A 55 3.90 -20.51 -2.44
C CYS A 55 2.40 -20.33 -2.13
N PRO A 56 1.48 -20.91 -2.93
CA PRO A 56 0.04 -20.76 -2.71
C PRO A 56 -0.46 -21.52 -1.47
N TYR A 57 0.34 -22.46 -0.95
CA TYR A 57 -0.03 -23.33 0.19
C TYR A 57 0.33 -22.73 1.55
N ALA A 58 0.84 -21.51 1.60
CA ALA A 58 1.20 -20.81 2.83
C ALA A 58 0.39 -19.50 3.00
N PRO A 59 -0.95 -19.54 3.01
CA PRO A 59 -1.74 -18.35 3.22
C PRO A 59 -1.63 -17.88 4.68
N VAL A 60 -1.64 -16.57 4.90
CA VAL A 60 -1.70 -15.97 6.24
C VAL A 60 -2.86 -14.99 6.32
N TYR A 61 -3.55 -14.99 7.46
CA TYR A 61 -4.51 -13.94 7.77
C TYR A 61 -3.75 -12.69 8.22
N HIS A 62 -3.94 -11.62 7.48
CA HIS A 62 -3.31 -10.34 7.81
C HIS A 62 -4.31 -9.21 7.68
N SER A 63 -4.50 -8.48 8.77
CA SER A 63 -5.36 -7.30 8.79
C SER A 63 -4.75 -6.21 9.66
N HIS A 64 -5.05 -4.99 9.33
CA HIS A 64 -4.73 -3.82 10.14
C HIS A 64 -6.02 -3.14 10.60
N ASN A 65 -6.14 -2.90 11.88
CA ASN A 65 -7.30 -2.22 12.47
C ASN A 65 -6.94 -0.78 12.83
N PHE A 66 -6.66 0.03 11.81
CA PHE A 66 -6.31 1.43 12.00
C PHE A 66 -7.56 2.33 12.05
N LYS A 67 -7.46 3.44 12.77
CA LYS A 67 -8.42 4.55 12.68
C LYS A 67 -8.36 5.17 11.28
N LEU A 68 -9.47 5.73 10.77
CA LEU A 68 -9.54 6.33 9.44
C LEU A 68 -8.41 7.35 9.20
N ARG A 69 -8.18 8.28 10.14
CA ARG A 69 -7.09 9.26 10.03
C ARG A 69 -5.71 8.60 9.83
N THR A 70 -5.48 7.45 10.47
CA THR A 70 -4.22 6.69 10.30
C THR A 70 -4.15 6.06 8.92
N TYR A 71 -5.28 5.58 8.37
CA TYR A 71 -5.33 5.10 7.00
C TYR A 71 -4.95 6.18 5.98
N PHE A 72 -5.50 7.40 6.13
CA PHE A 72 -5.16 8.53 5.25
C PHE A 72 -3.66 8.79 5.21
N LYS A 73 -3.03 8.94 6.39
CA LYS A 73 -1.59 9.15 6.53
C LYS A 73 -0.78 8.02 5.90
N ARG A 74 -1.19 6.78 6.18
CA ARG A 74 -0.52 5.60 5.66
C ARG A 74 -0.59 5.50 4.14
N TYR A 75 -1.76 5.75 3.53
CA TYR A 75 -1.88 5.74 2.07
C TYR A 75 -1.09 6.85 1.39
N TYR A 76 -0.95 8.00 2.05
CA TYR A 76 -0.07 9.06 1.59
C TYR A 76 1.39 8.61 1.55
N ASP A 77 1.91 8.06 2.65
CA ASP A 77 3.29 7.57 2.75
C ASP A 77 3.54 6.38 1.81
N GLU A 78 2.61 5.44 1.73
CA GLU A 78 2.68 4.28 0.84
C GLU A 78 2.82 4.70 -0.63
N GLN A 79 1.99 5.63 -1.09
CA GLN A 79 2.03 6.08 -2.47
C GLN A 79 3.24 6.95 -2.78
N LYS A 80 3.75 7.70 -1.81
CA LYS A 80 5.02 8.41 -1.91
C LYS A 80 6.17 7.41 -2.16
N GLY A 81 6.27 6.36 -1.33
CA GLY A 81 7.27 5.32 -1.50
C GLY A 81 7.11 4.50 -2.78
N LEU A 82 5.87 4.12 -3.15
CA LEU A 82 5.61 3.41 -4.41
C LEU A 82 6.00 4.22 -5.64
N TYR A 83 5.84 5.54 -5.59
CA TYR A 83 6.32 6.38 -6.67
C TYR A 83 7.85 6.42 -6.73
N GLU A 84 8.52 6.56 -5.60
CA GLU A 84 9.99 6.58 -5.55
C GLU A 84 10.60 5.28 -6.11
N VAL A 85 10.02 4.12 -5.78
CA VAL A 85 10.54 2.81 -6.18
C VAL A 85 10.10 2.38 -7.58
N HIS A 86 8.82 2.57 -7.91
CA HIS A 86 8.20 1.99 -9.10
C HIS A 86 7.64 3.02 -10.08
N GLN A 87 7.75 4.31 -9.79
CA GLN A 87 7.11 5.40 -10.55
C GLN A 87 5.59 5.22 -10.67
N TYR A 88 5.00 4.47 -9.72
CA TYR A 88 3.59 4.15 -9.72
C TYR A 88 2.77 5.25 -9.05
N MET A 89 1.69 5.67 -9.69
CA MET A 89 0.69 6.60 -9.14
C MET A 89 -0.70 5.97 -9.22
N ILE A 90 -1.44 6.04 -8.13
CA ILE A 90 -2.81 5.51 -8.05
C ILE A 90 -3.76 6.19 -9.05
N ALA A 91 -3.54 7.48 -9.33
CA ALA A 91 -4.26 8.25 -10.33
C ALA A 91 -3.37 9.36 -10.92
N GLN A 92 -3.51 9.59 -12.22
CA GLN A 92 -2.81 10.64 -12.94
C GLN A 92 -3.48 12.01 -12.74
N LYS A 93 -4.80 12.06 -12.67
CA LYS A 93 -5.62 13.27 -12.55
C LYS A 93 -6.61 13.13 -11.40
N TRP A 94 -6.82 14.21 -10.65
CA TRP A 94 -7.79 14.24 -9.55
C TRP A 94 -9.23 13.91 -10.01
N THR A 95 -9.56 14.21 -11.27
CA THR A 95 -10.86 13.91 -11.88
C THR A 95 -11.17 12.42 -11.99
N GLN A 96 -10.17 11.56 -11.85
CA GLN A 96 -10.33 10.11 -11.85
C GLN A 96 -10.83 9.56 -10.50
N LEU A 97 -10.57 10.30 -9.39
CA LEU A 97 -10.84 9.84 -8.03
C LEU A 97 -12.32 9.52 -7.77
N PRO A 98 -13.30 10.35 -8.19
CA PRO A 98 -14.71 10.04 -7.96
C PRO A 98 -15.16 8.73 -8.61
N GLY A 99 -14.72 8.48 -9.85
CA GLY A 99 -15.04 7.24 -10.56
C GLY A 99 -14.37 6.01 -9.93
N MET A 100 -13.16 6.15 -9.43
CA MET A 100 -12.46 5.08 -8.71
C MET A 100 -13.14 4.78 -7.38
N LEU A 101 -13.48 5.82 -6.61
CA LEU A 101 -14.20 5.69 -5.35
C LEU A 101 -15.55 5.00 -5.54
N TYR A 102 -16.34 5.45 -6.51
CA TYR A 102 -17.63 4.84 -6.81
C TYR A 102 -17.52 3.35 -7.15
N ARG A 103 -16.60 2.97 -8.04
CA ARG A 103 -16.41 1.56 -8.42
C ARG A 103 -16.01 0.69 -7.23
N GLN A 104 -15.08 1.19 -6.40
CA GLN A 104 -14.60 0.45 -5.23
C GLN A 104 -15.71 0.27 -4.20
N VAL A 105 -16.39 1.37 -3.81
CA VAL A 105 -17.46 1.32 -2.81
C VAL A 105 -18.64 0.47 -3.29
N ARG A 106 -18.98 0.54 -4.59
CA ARG A 106 -20.00 -0.35 -5.17
C ARG A 106 -19.63 -1.83 -5.02
N GLY A 107 -18.36 -2.19 -5.32
CA GLY A 107 -17.85 -3.55 -5.14
C GLY A 107 -17.94 -4.00 -3.69
N ASP A 108 -17.48 -3.16 -2.75
CA ASP A 108 -17.55 -3.44 -1.32
C ASP A 108 -18.99 -3.59 -0.84
N CYS A 109 -19.92 -2.76 -1.31
CA CYS A 109 -21.35 -2.88 -0.99
C CYS A 109 -21.98 -4.19 -1.50
N VAL A 110 -21.58 -4.66 -2.69
CA VAL A 110 -22.02 -5.96 -3.21
C VAL A 110 -21.55 -7.08 -2.28
N TYR A 111 -20.28 -7.05 -1.89
CA TYR A 111 -19.72 -8.02 -0.93
C TYR A 111 -20.43 -7.98 0.44
N ILE A 112 -20.62 -6.77 1.01
CA ILE A 112 -21.28 -6.58 2.32
C ILE A 112 -22.72 -7.13 2.29
N ARG A 113 -23.46 -6.96 1.19
CA ARG A 113 -24.82 -7.49 1.05
C ARG A 113 -24.87 -9.02 1.19
N GLN A 114 -23.85 -9.72 0.72
CA GLN A 114 -23.76 -11.18 0.75
C GLN A 114 -23.37 -11.74 2.13
N GLN A 115 -22.85 -10.89 3.04
CA GLN A 115 -22.45 -11.32 4.36
C GLN A 115 -23.65 -11.55 5.29
N PRO A 116 -23.58 -12.50 6.23
CA PRO A 116 -24.60 -12.78 7.24
C PRO A 116 -24.60 -11.70 8.35
N LEU A 117 -24.78 -10.45 7.99
CA LEU A 117 -24.79 -9.30 8.87
C LEU A 117 -26.17 -8.68 8.98
N SER A 118 -26.50 -8.09 10.13
CA SER A 118 -27.72 -7.31 10.31
C SER A 118 -27.75 -6.07 9.39
N LYS A 119 -28.95 -5.52 9.17
CA LYS A 119 -29.11 -4.29 8.35
C LYS A 119 -28.26 -3.12 8.88
N LYS A 120 -28.22 -2.95 10.21
CA LYS A 120 -27.43 -1.89 10.86
C LYS A 120 -25.92 -2.06 10.60
N GLU A 121 -25.42 -3.28 10.73
CA GLU A 121 -24.01 -3.58 10.43
C GLU A 121 -23.69 -3.37 8.95
N LYS A 122 -24.56 -3.79 8.03
CA LYS A 122 -24.38 -3.55 6.60
C LYS A 122 -24.27 -2.05 6.27
N ILE A 123 -25.12 -1.23 6.87
CA ILE A 123 -25.05 0.23 6.72
C ILE A 123 -23.75 0.77 7.29
N HIS A 124 -23.38 0.37 8.51
CA HIS A 124 -22.11 0.77 9.14
C HIS A 124 -20.90 0.46 8.27
N TRP A 125 -20.80 -0.77 7.77
CA TRP A 125 -19.69 -1.19 6.91
C TRP A 125 -19.67 -0.51 5.55
N ALA A 126 -20.83 -0.16 4.99
CA ALA A 126 -20.91 0.62 3.75
C ALA A 126 -20.36 2.03 3.95
N PHE A 127 -20.73 2.71 5.04
CA PHE A 127 -20.17 4.02 5.39
C PHE A 127 -18.66 3.93 5.69
N TYR A 128 -18.25 2.92 6.46
CA TYR A 128 -16.82 2.70 6.73
C TYR A 128 -16.02 2.49 5.44
N SER A 129 -16.54 1.68 4.53
CA SER A 129 -15.94 1.48 3.21
C SER A 129 -15.80 2.78 2.43
N LEU A 130 -16.83 3.63 2.43
CA LEU A 130 -16.79 4.93 1.75
C LEU A 130 -15.65 5.80 2.28
N PHE A 131 -15.57 5.99 3.60
CA PHE A 131 -14.55 6.84 4.20
C PHE A 131 -13.14 6.25 4.04
N ARG A 132 -12.97 4.94 4.25
CA ARG A 132 -11.69 4.27 4.09
C ARG A 132 -11.18 4.38 2.65
N ASN A 133 -12.05 4.20 1.65
CA ASN A 133 -11.66 4.33 0.25
C ASN A 133 -11.44 5.79 -0.17
N PHE A 134 -12.17 6.73 0.42
CA PHE A 134 -11.86 8.15 0.28
C PHE A 134 -10.44 8.46 0.77
N ASP A 135 -10.08 8.02 1.98
CA ASP A 135 -8.74 8.17 2.53
C ASP A 135 -7.68 7.55 1.61
N ARG A 136 -7.94 6.35 1.10
CA ARG A 136 -7.06 5.65 0.18
C ARG A 136 -6.80 6.46 -1.09
N PHE A 137 -7.86 6.91 -1.75
CA PHE A 137 -7.69 7.55 -3.05
C PHE A 137 -7.17 8.98 -2.93
N VAL A 138 -7.64 9.75 -1.95
CA VAL A 138 -7.17 11.13 -1.75
C VAL A 138 -5.77 11.16 -1.15
N GLY A 139 -5.52 10.41 -0.08
CA GLY A 139 -4.19 10.28 0.51
C GLY A 139 -3.18 9.74 -0.50
N GLY A 140 -3.54 8.66 -1.20
CA GLY A 140 -2.70 8.07 -2.24
C GLY A 140 -2.42 9.02 -3.41
N TYR A 141 -3.40 9.80 -3.86
CA TYR A 141 -3.18 10.81 -4.90
C TYR A 141 -2.20 11.88 -4.45
N LEU A 142 -2.34 12.39 -3.23
CA LEU A 142 -1.43 13.41 -2.69
C LEU A 142 0.00 12.86 -2.55
N GLY A 143 0.15 11.64 -2.04
CA GLY A 143 1.46 10.97 -1.93
C GLY A 143 2.12 10.72 -3.29
N GLY A 144 1.38 10.16 -4.25
CA GLY A 144 1.90 9.92 -5.60
C GLY A 144 2.30 11.19 -6.36
N LYS A 145 1.71 12.34 -6.02
CA LYS A 145 2.07 13.65 -6.60
C LYS A 145 3.13 14.41 -5.79
N TYR A 146 3.65 13.83 -4.72
CA TYR A 146 4.60 14.49 -3.82
C TYR A 146 5.77 15.15 -4.55
N HIS A 147 6.36 14.45 -5.50
CA HIS A 147 7.51 14.91 -6.30
C HIS A 147 7.23 16.18 -7.13
N LEU A 148 5.95 16.47 -7.43
CA LEU A 148 5.52 17.66 -8.18
C LEU A 148 5.30 18.90 -7.30
N TYR A 149 5.32 18.75 -5.97
CA TYR A 149 5.05 19.87 -5.07
C TYR A 149 6.32 20.65 -4.74
N SER A 150 6.14 21.95 -4.50
CA SER A 150 7.22 22.80 -3.98
C SER A 150 7.71 22.29 -2.62
N LYS A 151 8.97 22.54 -2.26
CA LYS A 151 9.57 22.14 -0.97
C LYS A 151 8.74 22.59 0.24
N ARG A 152 8.20 23.83 0.20
CA ARG A 152 7.32 24.34 1.25
C ARG A 152 6.04 23.51 1.40
N LYS A 153 5.42 23.11 0.28
CA LYS A 153 4.22 22.26 0.29
C LYS A 153 4.55 20.84 0.74
N GLN A 154 5.69 20.28 0.33
CA GLN A 154 6.15 18.95 0.79
C GLN A 154 6.30 18.95 2.31
N GLN A 155 7.01 19.91 2.89
CA GLN A 155 7.18 20.04 4.34
C GLN A 155 5.85 20.19 5.08
N PHE A 156 4.91 20.97 4.53
CA PHE A 156 3.59 21.13 5.11
C PHE A 156 2.82 19.81 5.12
N LEU A 157 2.81 19.07 4.00
CA LEU A 157 2.12 17.79 3.89
C LEU A 157 2.76 16.74 4.81
N ASP A 158 4.08 16.63 4.83
CA ASP A 158 4.77 15.68 5.70
C ASP A 158 4.43 15.93 7.17
N ARG A 159 4.47 17.18 7.63
CA ARG A 159 4.14 17.54 9.03
C ARG A 159 2.70 17.21 9.42
N HIS A 160 1.72 17.29 8.51
CA HIS A 160 0.31 17.20 8.87
C HIS A 160 -0.33 15.87 8.49
N ILE A 161 0.17 15.21 7.43
CA ILE A 161 -0.46 14.01 6.87
C ILE A 161 0.49 12.83 6.61
N SER A 162 1.74 12.86 7.10
CA SER A 162 2.63 11.71 7.09
C SER A 162 2.63 11.03 8.44
N GLN A 163 2.46 9.70 8.44
CA GLN A 163 2.62 8.88 9.64
C GLN A 163 4.10 8.73 10.00
N GLN A 164 4.95 8.63 9.01
CA GLN A 164 6.40 8.49 9.20
C GLN A 164 7.03 9.75 9.79
N TYR A 165 6.53 10.93 9.41
CA TYR A 165 6.95 12.18 10.02
C TYR A 165 6.64 12.19 11.52
N ASP A 166 5.43 11.78 11.91
CA ASP A 166 5.04 11.68 13.34
C ASP A 166 5.96 10.72 14.11
N GLN A 167 6.28 9.55 13.53
CA GLN A 167 7.13 8.53 14.17
C GLN A 167 8.59 8.96 14.36
N ARG A 168 9.08 9.88 13.53
CA ARG A 168 10.47 10.39 13.61
C ARG A 168 10.63 11.58 14.55
N HIS A 169 9.53 12.25 14.89
CA HIS A 169 9.54 13.46 15.70
C HIS A 169 8.77 13.29 17.01
N ALA A 170 8.32 12.07 17.34
CA ALA A 170 7.76 11.67 18.62
C ALA A 170 8.85 11.17 19.56
#